data_8708cebb319218c4866aa5be7818d920
#
_entry.id   8708cebb319218c4866aa5be7818d920
#
_cell.length_a   1.000
_cell.length_b   1.000
_cell.length_c   1.000
_cell.angle_alpha   90.00
_cell.angle_beta   90.00
_cell.angle_gamma   90.00
#
_symmetry.space_group_name_H-M   'P 1'
#
loop_
_entity.id
_entity.type
_entity.pdbx_description
1 polymer ?
#
loop_
_entity_poly.entity_id
_entity_poly.type
_entity_poly.pdbx_seq_one_letter_code
_entity_poly.pdbx_strand_id
1 'polypeptide(L)'
;MVTPIWKAAGLEPSALHVYLIEDKQINSFVAGGQNEFINTGLIMRAETPNQLIGVLAHETGHIAGGHLTRFQDAARNASIEGIIAMVIGAAASVAGKGSGGGAAMLPAQGVAQRAFMQYSVTQEASADHAAMTFLDASGQSARGLLQFFQILQGEEMLAGIREDPYLRTHPLTSQRIDYVRNHVEHSRFSDVPDKSANIEMLKRIKVKLDAFISAPSSTLQKYTEKDQSVLARYARAIALYRVPQLDKALPTIDGLIRDFPQDPYFRELKGQMLFENGRIAEAVQPYEEAVRLAPAAPLLRISLAQVYIEANDPKQNKRAIAYLNDALRTEDKETGGWHLLATAYGRDNQIGMAALALAEEGLASGKKKDAQQQASRAKALLPKNSAAYNRAENIHREAEHIEDSAGSVANVH
;
A
#
# COMPACT_ATOMS: atom_id res chain seq x y z
N MET A 1 -12.83 -2.92 -4.04
CA MET A 1 -12.69 -3.67 -5.30
C MET A 1 -12.21 -5.10 -5.06
N VAL A 2 -11.09 -5.33 -4.37
CA VAL A 2 -10.40 -6.63 -4.22
C VAL A 2 -10.95 -7.53 -3.11
N THR A 3 -11.65 -7.03 -2.11
CA THR A 3 -12.20 -7.82 -0.98
C THR A 3 -12.93 -9.12 -1.40
N PRO A 4 -13.72 -9.16 -2.49
CA PRO A 4 -14.31 -10.42 -2.95
C PRO A 4 -13.28 -11.47 -3.37
N ILE A 5 -12.14 -11.05 -3.92
CA ILE A 5 -11.01 -11.93 -4.30
C ILE A 5 -10.38 -12.54 -3.05
N TRP A 6 -10.08 -11.73 -2.04
CA TRP A 6 -9.50 -12.22 -0.77
C TRP A 6 -10.38 -13.24 -0.08
N LYS A 7 -11.71 -12.99 -0.05
CA LYS A 7 -12.68 -13.95 0.47
C LYS A 7 -12.71 -15.25 -0.36
N ALA A 8 -12.64 -15.14 -1.68
CA ALA A 8 -12.58 -16.31 -2.57
C ALA A 8 -11.29 -17.13 -2.37
N ALA A 9 -10.21 -16.46 -1.99
CA ALA A 9 -8.93 -17.08 -1.64
C ALA A 9 -8.91 -17.70 -0.22
N GLY A 10 -9.99 -17.56 0.55
CA GLY A 10 -10.04 -18.01 1.95
C GLY A 10 -9.20 -17.16 2.91
N LEU A 11 -8.82 -15.95 2.50
CA LEU A 11 -8.04 -15.02 3.31
C LEU A 11 -8.97 -14.11 4.11
N GLU A 12 -8.55 -13.77 5.34
CA GLU A 12 -9.27 -12.83 6.17
C GLU A 12 -8.94 -11.38 5.73
N PRO A 13 -9.92 -10.61 5.22
CA PRO A 13 -9.64 -9.27 4.68
C PRO A 13 -9.03 -8.29 5.68
N SER A 14 -9.25 -8.47 6.98
CA SER A 14 -8.67 -7.64 8.02
C SER A 14 -7.18 -7.91 8.28
N ALA A 15 -6.67 -9.03 7.78
CA ALA A 15 -5.25 -9.40 7.89
C ALA A 15 -4.42 -8.99 6.66
N LEU A 16 -5.09 -8.48 5.61
CA LEU A 16 -4.42 -8.01 4.40
C LEU A 16 -4.26 -6.50 4.43
N HIS A 17 -3.05 -6.05 4.23
CA HIS A 17 -2.72 -4.63 4.15
C HIS A 17 -2.27 -4.27 2.74
N VAL A 18 -2.85 -3.20 2.19
CA VAL A 18 -2.49 -2.66 0.87
C VAL A 18 -1.75 -1.36 1.07
N TYR A 19 -0.52 -1.31 0.58
CA TYR A 19 0.35 -0.12 0.65
C TYR A 19 0.52 0.49 -0.72
N LEU A 20 0.31 1.79 -0.81
CA LEU A 20 0.56 2.55 -2.02
C LEU A 20 1.97 3.13 -1.99
N ILE A 21 2.75 2.86 -3.03
CA ILE A 21 4.10 3.39 -3.21
C ILE A 21 4.05 4.47 -4.29
N GLU A 22 4.55 5.67 -3.98
CA GLU A 22 4.70 6.72 -4.98
C GLU A 22 5.88 6.39 -5.91
N ASP A 23 5.58 5.65 -6.96
CA ASP A 23 6.51 5.30 -8.03
C ASP A 23 5.74 5.26 -9.36
N LYS A 24 6.32 5.87 -10.40
CA LYS A 24 5.73 5.93 -11.75
C LYS A 24 5.85 4.61 -12.50
N GLN A 25 6.71 3.72 -12.06
CA GLN A 25 6.89 2.42 -12.67
C GLN A 25 5.68 1.53 -12.39
N ILE A 26 5.33 0.69 -13.36
CA ILE A 26 4.31 -0.33 -13.16
C ILE A 26 4.91 -1.39 -12.24
N ASN A 27 4.32 -1.57 -11.07
CA ASN A 27 4.69 -2.66 -10.18
C ASN A 27 3.59 -2.94 -9.15
N SER A 28 3.48 -4.21 -8.75
CA SER A 28 2.76 -4.70 -7.59
C SER A 28 3.50 -5.91 -7.08
N PHE A 29 3.58 -6.10 -5.78
CA PHE A 29 4.27 -7.24 -5.19
C PHE A 29 3.80 -7.49 -3.77
N VAL A 30 4.00 -8.70 -3.30
CA VAL A 30 3.73 -9.12 -1.93
C VAL A 30 5.03 -9.20 -1.15
N ALA A 31 5.04 -8.69 0.08
CA ALA A 31 6.18 -8.80 0.99
C ALA A 31 5.74 -8.85 2.46
N GLY A 32 6.59 -9.40 3.32
CA GLY A 32 6.36 -9.36 4.78
C GLY A 32 5.07 -10.03 5.25
N GLY A 33 4.69 -11.16 4.64
CA GLY A 33 3.47 -11.89 4.98
C GLY A 33 2.31 -11.57 4.05
N GLN A 34 1.24 -10.94 4.54
CA GLN A 34 0.03 -10.63 3.77
C GLN A 34 -0.06 -9.14 3.40
N ASN A 35 1.09 -8.51 3.15
CA ASN A 35 1.14 -7.11 2.71
C ASN A 35 1.30 -7.05 1.19
N GLU A 36 0.41 -6.32 0.55
CA GLU A 36 0.41 -6.07 -0.89
C GLU A 36 0.83 -4.63 -1.15
N PHE A 37 1.85 -4.45 -1.97
CA PHE A 37 2.42 -3.16 -2.32
C PHE A 37 2.06 -2.84 -3.77
N ILE A 38 1.52 -1.64 -4.01
CA ILE A 38 1.07 -1.21 -5.33
C ILE A 38 1.72 0.13 -5.65
N ASN A 39 2.45 0.17 -6.76
CA ASN A 39 2.99 1.44 -7.26
C ASN A 39 1.88 2.30 -7.87
N THR A 40 1.98 3.62 -7.69
CA THR A 40 1.05 4.57 -8.33
C THR A 40 1.04 4.42 -9.85
N GLY A 41 2.18 4.05 -10.45
CA GLY A 41 2.29 3.77 -11.88
C GLY A 41 1.35 2.68 -12.37
N LEU A 42 1.18 1.58 -11.62
CA LEU A 42 0.22 0.52 -11.95
C LEU A 42 -1.21 1.06 -11.98
N ILE A 43 -1.63 1.80 -10.95
CA ILE A 43 -2.97 2.38 -10.87
C ILE A 43 -3.19 3.38 -12.02
N MET A 44 -2.22 4.22 -12.30
CA MET A 44 -2.30 5.21 -13.37
C MET A 44 -2.34 4.56 -14.76
N ARG A 45 -1.70 3.40 -14.93
CA ARG A 45 -1.67 2.68 -16.20
C ARG A 45 -2.92 1.86 -16.46
N ALA A 46 -3.51 1.24 -15.42
CA ALA A 46 -4.74 0.45 -15.54
C ALA A 46 -5.87 1.29 -16.17
N GLU A 47 -6.47 0.83 -17.25
CA GLU A 47 -7.53 1.53 -17.98
C GLU A 47 -8.92 1.23 -17.42
N THR A 48 -9.08 0.04 -16.85
CA THR A 48 -10.34 -0.44 -16.26
C THR A 48 -10.14 -1.00 -14.85
N PRO A 49 -11.18 -0.99 -14.01
CA PRO A 49 -11.13 -1.67 -12.71
C PRO A 49 -10.75 -3.14 -12.82
N ASN A 50 -11.24 -3.83 -13.85
CA ASN A 50 -11.00 -5.25 -14.05
C ASN A 50 -9.51 -5.54 -14.32
N GLN A 51 -8.77 -4.64 -14.98
CA GLN A 51 -7.32 -4.76 -15.13
C GLN A 51 -6.62 -4.72 -13.78
N LEU A 52 -6.94 -3.75 -12.93
CA LEU A 52 -6.38 -3.64 -11.59
C LEU A 52 -6.77 -4.85 -10.72
N ILE A 53 -8.05 -5.25 -10.74
CA ILE A 53 -8.53 -6.41 -10.00
C ILE A 53 -7.83 -7.69 -10.45
N GLY A 54 -7.56 -7.85 -11.74
CA GLY A 54 -6.84 -8.99 -12.29
C GLY A 54 -5.41 -9.11 -11.74
N VAL A 55 -4.68 -7.99 -11.70
CA VAL A 55 -3.34 -7.95 -11.10
C VAL A 55 -3.40 -8.27 -9.61
N LEU A 56 -4.33 -7.65 -8.86
CA LEU A 56 -4.49 -7.91 -7.43
C LEU A 56 -4.95 -9.35 -7.13
N ALA A 57 -5.70 -9.98 -8.04
CA ALA A 57 -6.02 -11.41 -7.93
C ALA A 57 -4.78 -12.29 -8.10
N HIS A 58 -3.86 -11.90 -8.99
CA HIS A 58 -2.57 -12.58 -9.17
C HIS A 58 -1.70 -12.43 -7.92
N GLU A 59 -1.56 -11.22 -7.36
CA GLU A 59 -0.85 -10.99 -6.09
C GLU A 59 -1.47 -11.78 -4.92
N THR A 60 -2.81 -11.83 -4.87
CA THR A 60 -3.53 -12.68 -3.91
C THR A 60 -3.17 -14.16 -4.10
N GLY A 61 -2.92 -14.60 -5.34
CA GLY A 61 -2.42 -15.94 -5.65
C GLY A 61 -1.06 -16.22 -5.01
N HIS A 62 -0.16 -15.24 -5.02
CA HIS A 62 1.13 -15.35 -4.34
C HIS A 62 0.99 -15.45 -2.83
N ILE A 63 0.08 -14.68 -2.21
CA ILE A 63 -0.21 -14.75 -0.78
C ILE A 63 -0.77 -16.14 -0.42
N ALA A 64 -1.83 -16.57 -1.10
CA ALA A 64 -2.51 -17.84 -0.82
C ALA A 64 -1.60 -19.05 -1.08
N GLY A 65 -0.74 -18.96 -2.08
CA GLY A 65 0.26 -19.97 -2.41
C GLY A 65 1.44 -20.03 -1.43
N GLY A 66 1.60 -19.05 -0.54
CA GLY A 66 2.76 -18.95 0.36
C GLY A 66 4.09 -18.81 -0.41
N HIS A 67 4.07 -18.21 -1.59
CA HIS A 67 5.22 -18.17 -2.48
C HIS A 67 6.41 -17.43 -1.87
N LEU A 68 6.15 -16.36 -1.11
CA LEU A 68 7.19 -15.60 -0.42
C LEU A 68 7.92 -16.43 0.65
N THR A 69 7.20 -17.20 1.46
CA THR A 69 7.79 -18.06 2.50
C THR A 69 8.62 -19.16 1.88
N ARG A 70 8.10 -19.81 0.84
CA ARG A 70 8.83 -20.85 0.09
C ARG A 70 10.06 -20.30 -0.61
N PHE A 71 10.01 -19.07 -1.08
CA PHE A 71 11.17 -18.39 -1.66
C PHE A 71 12.28 -18.20 -0.63
N GLN A 72 11.95 -17.74 0.59
CA GLN A 72 12.91 -17.60 1.68
C GLN A 72 13.53 -18.95 2.08
N ASP A 73 12.73 -20.01 2.12
CA ASP A 73 13.22 -21.37 2.42
C ASP A 73 14.08 -21.93 1.30
N ALA A 74 13.72 -21.72 0.03
CA ALA A 74 14.53 -22.08 -1.12
C ALA A 74 15.84 -21.28 -1.15
N ALA A 75 15.78 -20.01 -0.73
CA ALA A 75 16.92 -19.13 -0.61
C ALA A 75 17.88 -19.54 0.52
N ARG A 76 17.37 -20.01 1.65
CA ARG A 76 18.20 -20.55 2.74
C ARG A 76 18.91 -21.85 2.39
N ASN A 77 18.33 -22.66 1.49
CA ASN A 77 18.90 -23.93 1.03
C ASN A 77 19.88 -23.78 -0.14
N ALA A 78 19.79 -22.69 -0.91
CA ALA A 78 20.83 -22.29 -1.85
C ALA A 78 21.79 -21.38 -1.08
N SER A 79 23.10 -21.61 -1.16
CA SER A 79 24.05 -20.80 -0.38
C SER A 79 23.72 -19.32 -0.45
N ILE A 80 23.56 -18.67 0.72
CA ILE A 80 23.15 -17.27 0.88
C ILE A 80 23.99 -16.34 -0.01
N GLU A 81 25.26 -16.67 -0.21
CA GLU A 81 26.20 -16.01 -1.11
C GLU A 81 25.76 -16.04 -2.59
N GLY A 82 25.15 -17.13 -3.05
CA GLY A 82 24.68 -17.27 -4.43
C GLY A 82 23.47 -16.38 -4.71
N ILE A 83 22.58 -16.18 -3.73
CA ILE A 83 21.35 -15.37 -3.89
C ILE A 83 21.65 -13.89 -3.76
N ILE A 84 22.50 -13.50 -2.81
CA ILE A 84 23.01 -12.14 -2.69
C ILE A 84 23.75 -11.75 -3.96
N ALA A 85 24.60 -12.63 -4.49
CA ALA A 85 25.28 -12.42 -5.77
C ALA A 85 24.31 -12.31 -6.96
N MET A 86 23.15 -13.01 -6.93
CA MET A 86 22.12 -12.93 -7.97
C MET A 86 21.37 -11.61 -7.95
N VAL A 87 20.97 -11.16 -6.76
CA VAL A 87 20.25 -9.88 -6.59
C VAL A 87 21.18 -8.69 -6.84
N ILE A 88 22.42 -8.74 -6.34
CA ILE A 88 23.42 -7.69 -6.53
C ILE A 88 24.04 -7.77 -7.93
N GLY A 89 24.26 -8.96 -8.48
CA GLY A 89 24.85 -9.16 -9.81
C GLY A 89 23.92 -8.67 -10.93
N ALA A 90 22.62 -8.79 -10.78
CA ALA A 90 21.66 -8.18 -11.69
C ALA A 90 21.71 -6.64 -11.63
N ALA A 91 21.98 -6.06 -10.45
CA ALA A 91 22.14 -4.61 -10.30
C ALA A 91 23.52 -4.10 -10.80
N ALA A 92 24.58 -4.89 -10.68
CA ALA A 92 25.94 -4.51 -11.08
C ALA A 92 26.19 -4.63 -12.58
N SER A 93 25.48 -5.50 -13.30
CA SER A 93 25.58 -5.61 -14.77
C SER A 93 25.02 -4.38 -15.49
N VAL A 94 24.19 -3.57 -14.83
CA VAL A 94 23.67 -2.29 -15.34
C VAL A 94 24.65 -1.12 -15.12
N ALA A 95 25.59 -1.25 -14.18
CA ALA A 95 26.50 -0.16 -13.79
C ALA A 95 27.84 -0.12 -14.58
N GLY A 96 28.05 -1.00 -15.55
CA GLY A 96 29.12 -0.93 -16.56
C GLY A 96 30.45 -0.35 -16.12
N LYS A 97 31.16 -0.94 -15.13
CA LYS A 97 32.59 -0.68 -14.91
C LYS A 97 33.25 -1.86 -14.19
N GLY A 98 34.26 -2.44 -14.83
CA GLY A 98 35.23 -3.27 -14.13
C GLY A 98 35.57 -4.59 -14.82
N SER A 99 36.45 -4.54 -15.81
CA SER A 99 37.20 -5.68 -16.30
C SER A 99 38.14 -6.25 -15.22
N GLY A 100 38.06 -7.53 -14.99
CA GLY A 100 39.18 -8.23 -14.40
C GLY A 100 38.86 -9.18 -13.26
N GLY A 101 38.83 -10.47 -13.57
CA GLY A 101 39.06 -11.51 -12.57
C GLY A 101 37.93 -12.53 -12.42
N GLY A 102 38.07 -13.71 -13.01
CA GLY A 102 37.39 -14.90 -12.53
C GLY A 102 36.57 -15.71 -13.53
N ALA A 103 37.17 -16.14 -14.61
CA ALA A 103 36.53 -17.03 -15.61
C ALA A 103 36.28 -18.50 -15.13
N ALA A 104 36.44 -18.82 -13.86
CA ALA A 104 36.36 -20.21 -13.35
C ALA A 104 35.06 -20.53 -12.56
N MET A 105 34.13 -19.58 -12.39
CA MET A 105 32.89 -19.82 -11.60
C MET A 105 31.61 -19.95 -12.43
N LEU A 106 31.68 -19.88 -13.74
CA LEU A 106 30.55 -19.74 -14.66
C LEU A 106 29.56 -20.92 -14.78
N PRO A 107 29.96 -22.23 -14.67
CA PRO A 107 29.00 -23.32 -14.87
C PRO A 107 28.01 -23.49 -13.71
N ALA A 108 28.47 -23.35 -12.46
CA ALA A 108 27.60 -23.56 -11.28
C ALA A 108 26.59 -22.42 -11.08
N GLN A 109 26.96 -21.18 -11.39
CA GLN A 109 26.06 -20.02 -11.36
C GLN A 109 24.96 -20.17 -12.40
N GLY A 110 25.26 -20.66 -13.59
CA GLY A 110 24.26 -20.86 -14.64
C GLY A 110 23.20 -21.92 -14.29
N VAL A 111 23.54 -22.95 -13.53
CA VAL A 111 22.60 -24.00 -13.09
C VAL A 111 21.67 -23.43 -11.97
N ALA A 112 22.23 -22.76 -10.99
CA ALA A 112 21.47 -22.15 -9.91
C ALA A 112 20.52 -21.04 -10.46
N GLN A 113 20.99 -20.23 -11.40
CA GLN A 113 20.18 -19.21 -12.05
C GLN A 113 19.03 -19.80 -12.86
N ARG A 114 19.27 -20.88 -13.62
CA ARG A 114 18.21 -21.58 -14.35
C ARG A 114 17.19 -22.23 -13.43
N ALA A 115 17.63 -22.85 -12.35
CA ALA A 115 16.73 -23.46 -11.36
C ALA A 115 15.86 -22.39 -10.69
N PHE A 116 16.44 -21.23 -10.37
CA PHE A 116 15.71 -20.08 -9.84
C PHE A 116 14.67 -19.52 -10.81
N MET A 117 15.05 -19.32 -12.07
CA MET A 117 14.13 -18.87 -13.11
C MET A 117 13.00 -19.86 -13.35
N GLN A 118 13.28 -21.16 -13.35
CA GLN A 118 12.26 -22.20 -13.49
C GLN A 118 11.32 -22.24 -12.28
N TYR A 119 11.83 -22.02 -11.07
CA TYR A 119 11.04 -21.92 -9.85
C TYR A 119 10.11 -20.69 -9.90
N SER A 120 10.65 -19.54 -10.33
CA SER A 120 9.86 -18.31 -10.53
C SER A 120 8.73 -18.53 -11.53
N VAL A 121 9.00 -19.08 -12.71
CA VAL A 121 7.97 -19.38 -13.73
C VAL A 121 6.87 -20.31 -13.21
N THR A 122 7.23 -21.30 -12.39
CA THR A 122 6.26 -22.22 -11.78
C THR A 122 5.37 -21.51 -10.77
N GLN A 123 5.93 -20.60 -9.97
CA GLN A 123 5.15 -19.80 -9.01
C GLN A 123 4.21 -18.81 -9.71
N GLU A 124 4.69 -18.18 -10.78
CA GLU A 124 3.87 -17.31 -11.61
C GLU A 124 2.67 -18.05 -12.22
N ALA A 125 2.91 -19.23 -12.79
CA ALA A 125 1.83 -20.08 -13.31
C ALA A 125 0.83 -20.51 -12.22
N SER A 126 1.32 -20.81 -11.01
CA SER A 126 0.49 -21.12 -9.85
C SER A 126 -0.34 -19.92 -9.41
N ALA A 127 0.24 -18.73 -9.39
CA ALA A 127 -0.46 -17.49 -9.04
C ALA A 127 -1.53 -17.14 -10.09
N ASP A 128 -1.24 -17.31 -11.39
CA ASP A 128 -2.23 -17.15 -12.46
C ASP A 128 -3.40 -18.13 -12.31
N HIS A 129 -3.10 -19.41 -12.02
CA HIS A 129 -4.15 -20.42 -11.81
C HIS A 129 -5.03 -20.07 -10.60
N ALA A 130 -4.44 -19.64 -9.51
CA ALA A 130 -5.15 -19.18 -8.33
C ALA A 130 -6.00 -17.95 -8.65
N ALA A 131 -5.44 -16.96 -9.36
CA ALA A 131 -6.16 -15.77 -9.79
C ALA A 131 -7.41 -16.09 -10.61
N MET A 132 -7.30 -17.00 -11.58
CA MET A 132 -8.47 -17.46 -12.37
C MET A 132 -9.54 -18.08 -11.47
N THR A 133 -9.14 -18.93 -10.54
CA THR A 133 -10.03 -19.57 -9.58
C THR A 133 -10.75 -18.53 -8.70
N PHE A 134 -10.02 -17.54 -8.18
CA PHE A 134 -10.59 -16.52 -7.31
C PHE A 134 -11.51 -15.55 -8.06
N LEU A 135 -11.15 -15.18 -9.28
CA LEU A 135 -11.98 -14.34 -10.15
C LEU A 135 -13.31 -15.06 -10.45
N ASP A 136 -13.27 -16.32 -10.86
CA ASP A 136 -14.49 -17.11 -11.12
C ASP A 136 -15.33 -17.29 -9.85
N ALA A 137 -14.72 -17.63 -8.71
CA ALA A 137 -15.42 -17.80 -7.44
C ALA A 137 -16.08 -16.51 -6.95
N SER A 138 -15.50 -15.35 -7.29
CA SER A 138 -16.06 -14.03 -6.96
C SER A 138 -17.00 -13.47 -8.03
N GLY A 139 -17.21 -14.19 -9.13
CA GLY A 139 -18.07 -13.79 -10.25
C GLY A 139 -17.50 -12.58 -11.02
N GLN A 140 -16.18 -12.44 -11.10
CA GLN A 140 -15.50 -11.36 -11.79
C GLN A 140 -14.77 -11.86 -13.03
N SER A 141 -14.64 -11.00 -14.05
CA SER A 141 -13.98 -11.34 -15.31
C SER A 141 -12.46 -11.43 -15.15
N ALA A 142 -11.85 -12.41 -15.81
CA ALA A 142 -10.39 -12.51 -15.97
C ALA A 142 -9.86 -11.73 -17.18
N ARG A 143 -10.75 -11.16 -18.00
CA ARG A 143 -10.39 -10.41 -19.22
C ARG A 143 -9.45 -9.24 -18.93
N GLY A 144 -9.60 -8.58 -17.78
CA GLY A 144 -8.74 -7.47 -17.36
C GLY A 144 -7.29 -7.90 -17.16
N LEU A 145 -7.03 -9.07 -16.57
CA LEU A 145 -5.65 -9.57 -16.44
C LEU A 145 -5.04 -9.87 -17.81
N LEU A 146 -5.80 -10.48 -18.71
CA LEU A 146 -5.34 -10.71 -20.08
C LEU A 146 -4.99 -9.39 -20.80
N GLN A 147 -5.87 -8.40 -20.71
CA GLN A 147 -5.63 -7.07 -21.29
C GLN A 147 -4.39 -6.40 -20.66
N PHE A 148 -4.21 -6.54 -19.37
CA PHE A 148 -3.04 -5.99 -18.69
C PHE A 148 -1.74 -6.67 -19.16
N PHE A 149 -1.72 -7.98 -19.35
CA PHE A 149 -0.58 -8.69 -19.95
C PHE A 149 -0.28 -8.21 -21.36
N GLN A 150 -1.30 -7.90 -22.17
CA GLN A 150 -1.13 -7.33 -23.50
C GLN A 150 -0.53 -5.92 -23.47
N ILE A 151 -0.91 -5.10 -22.49
CA ILE A 151 -0.32 -3.78 -22.25
C ILE A 151 1.17 -3.92 -21.92
N LEU A 152 1.53 -4.78 -20.99
CA LEU A 152 2.93 -5.04 -20.60
C LEU A 152 3.76 -5.53 -21.77
N GLN A 153 3.24 -6.47 -22.56
CA GLN A 153 3.90 -6.98 -23.77
C GLN A 153 4.14 -5.87 -24.80
N GLY A 154 3.17 -4.98 -24.98
CA GLY A 154 3.30 -3.84 -25.87
C GLY A 154 4.35 -2.83 -25.40
N GLU A 155 4.46 -2.59 -24.10
CA GLU A 155 5.47 -1.70 -23.53
C GLU A 155 6.88 -2.30 -23.63
N GLU A 156 7.05 -3.60 -23.39
CA GLU A 156 8.32 -4.32 -23.57
C GLU A 156 8.85 -4.19 -25.00
N MET A 157 7.98 -4.37 -25.99
CA MET A 157 8.35 -4.22 -27.39
C MET A 157 8.77 -2.78 -27.78
N LEU A 158 8.21 -1.75 -27.13
CA LEU A 158 8.49 -0.34 -27.40
C LEU A 158 9.71 0.18 -26.62
N ALA A 159 9.97 -0.35 -25.42
CA ALA A 159 11.01 0.15 -24.51
C ALA A 159 12.43 -0.31 -24.90
N GLY A 160 12.58 -1.27 -25.78
CA GLY A 160 13.89 -1.78 -26.21
C GLY A 160 14.65 -2.48 -25.08
N ILE A 161 15.66 -1.91 -24.49
CA ILE A 161 16.55 -2.56 -23.52
C ILE A 161 16.12 -2.30 -22.04
N ARG A 162 15.09 -1.52 -21.78
CA ARG A 162 14.63 -1.24 -20.40
C ARG A 162 13.57 -2.25 -20.00
N GLU A 163 13.99 -3.27 -19.27
CA GLU A 163 13.05 -4.21 -18.61
C GLU A 163 12.17 -3.46 -17.61
N ASP A 164 10.85 -3.61 -17.76
CA ASP A 164 9.87 -3.12 -16.78
C ASP A 164 10.09 -3.84 -15.43
N PRO A 165 10.11 -3.13 -14.29
CA PRO A 165 10.29 -3.74 -12.98
C PRO A 165 9.28 -4.83 -12.66
N TYR A 166 8.03 -4.71 -13.12
CA TYR A 166 7.02 -5.75 -12.95
C TYR A 166 7.41 -7.03 -13.69
N LEU A 167 7.89 -6.94 -14.93
CA LEU A 167 8.33 -8.10 -15.71
C LEU A 167 9.59 -8.78 -15.12
N ARG A 168 10.40 -8.03 -14.37
CA ARG A 168 11.57 -8.60 -13.66
C ARG A 168 11.15 -9.46 -12.47
N THR A 169 10.11 -9.04 -11.74
CA THR A 169 9.56 -9.79 -10.59
C THR A 169 8.55 -10.84 -11.03
N HIS A 170 7.82 -10.58 -12.11
CA HIS A 170 6.76 -11.41 -12.67
C HIS A 170 7.00 -11.71 -14.15
N PRO A 171 7.95 -12.59 -14.52
CA PRO A 171 8.28 -12.86 -15.91
C PRO A 171 7.06 -13.26 -16.73
N LEU A 172 6.78 -12.50 -17.79
CA LEU A 172 5.62 -12.72 -18.66
C LEU A 172 6.03 -13.65 -19.81
N THR A 173 5.56 -14.89 -19.74
CA THR A 173 5.81 -15.89 -20.80
C THR A 173 4.58 -16.02 -21.71
N SER A 174 4.78 -16.44 -22.96
CA SER A 174 3.69 -16.75 -23.88
C SER A 174 2.73 -17.80 -23.29
N GLN A 175 3.25 -18.78 -22.54
CA GLN A 175 2.47 -19.82 -21.88
C GLN A 175 1.49 -19.22 -20.84
N ARG A 176 1.90 -18.21 -20.06
CA ARG A 176 1.03 -17.50 -19.12
C ARG A 176 -0.09 -16.77 -19.84
N ILE A 177 0.25 -16.02 -20.88
CA ILE A 177 -0.73 -15.30 -21.71
C ILE A 177 -1.74 -16.30 -22.34
N ASP A 178 -1.27 -17.40 -22.89
CA ASP A 178 -2.12 -18.41 -23.53
C ASP A 178 -3.01 -19.12 -22.51
N TYR A 179 -2.51 -19.38 -21.31
CA TYR A 179 -3.30 -19.95 -20.21
C TYR A 179 -4.45 -19.01 -19.81
N VAL A 180 -4.15 -17.74 -19.54
CA VAL A 180 -5.19 -16.75 -19.17
C VAL A 180 -6.16 -16.51 -20.32
N ARG A 181 -5.69 -16.48 -21.58
CA ARG A 181 -6.54 -16.37 -22.77
C ARG A 181 -7.50 -17.55 -22.87
N ASN A 182 -7.01 -18.77 -22.74
CA ASN A 182 -7.85 -19.97 -22.77
C ASN A 182 -8.92 -19.93 -21.68
N HIS A 183 -8.55 -19.51 -20.45
CA HIS A 183 -9.52 -19.34 -19.38
C HIS A 183 -10.60 -18.30 -19.75
N VAL A 184 -10.21 -17.15 -20.28
CA VAL A 184 -11.14 -16.09 -20.72
C VAL A 184 -12.08 -16.57 -21.81
N GLU A 185 -11.64 -17.45 -22.72
CA GLU A 185 -12.48 -18.02 -23.77
C GLU A 185 -13.55 -18.99 -23.25
N HIS A 186 -13.33 -19.61 -22.10
CA HIS A 186 -14.19 -20.66 -21.57
C HIS A 186 -14.97 -20.28 -20.29
N SER A 187 -14.50 -19.27 -19.54
CA SER A 187 -15.19 -18.86 -18.31
C SER A 187 -16.51 -18.15 -18.60
N ARG A 188 -17.55 -18.57 -17.91
CA ARG A 188 -18.89 -17.93 -17.94
C ARG A 188 -18.90 -16.49 -17.40
N PHE A 189 -17.81 -16.06 -16.75
CA PHE A 189 -17.70 -14.73 -16.17
C PHE A 189 -16.91 -13.75 -17.04
N SER A 190 -16.39 -14.20 -18.18
CA SER A 190 -15.52 -13.37 -19.03
C SER A 190 -16.16 -12.06 -19.52
N ASP A 191 -17.47 -12.07 -19.72
CA ASP A 191 -18.21 -10.90 -20.21
C ASP A 191 -18.95 -10.14 -19.10
N VAL A 192 -18.66 -10.45 -17.82
CA VAL A 192 -19.20 -9.69 -16.69
C VAL A 192 -18.60 -8.28 -16.71
N PRO A 193 -19.42 -7.23 -16.82
CA PRO A 193 -18.92 -5.86 -16.89
C PRO A 193 -18.41 -5.37 -15.55
N ASP A 194 -17.52 -4.39 -15.59
CA ASP A 194 -17.11 -3.66 -14.40
C ASP A 194 -18.31 -2.99 -13.72
N LYS A 195 -18.38 -3.08 -12.40
CA LYS A 195 -19.39 -2.37 -11.62
C LYS A 195 -19.20 -0.87 -11.77
N SER A 196 -20.25 -0.11 -12.05
CA SER A 196 -20.20 1.34 -12.20
C SER A 196 -19.50 2.03 -11.03
N ALA A 197 -19.76 1.57 -9.80
CA ALA A 197 -19.08 2.08 -8.61
C ALA A 197 -17.55 1.89 -8.65
N ASN A 198 -17.06 0.77 -9.19
CA ASN A 198 -15.62 0.53 -9.34
C ASN A 198 -15.01 1.43 -10.41
N ILE A 199 -15.73 1.66 -11.52
CA ILE A 199 -15.30 2.56 -12.60
C ILE A 199 -15.14 3.98 -12.05
N GLU A 200 -16.13 4.49 -11.34
CA GLU A 200 -16.07 5.84 -10.75
C GLU A 200 -14.99 5.93 -9.66
N MET A 201 -14.82 4.88 -8.87
CA MET A 201 -13.77 4.82 -7.85
C MET A 201 -12.37 4.86 -8.49
N LEU A 202 -12.11 4.08 -9.54
CA LEU A 202 -10.81 4.09 -10.23
C LEU A 202 -10.53 5.47 -10.85
N LYS A 203 -11.49 6.05 -11.55
CA LYS A 203 -11.36 7.40 -12.12
C LYS A 203 -11.00 8.42 -11.04
N ARG A 204 -11.68 8.36 -9.90
CA ARG A 204 -11.45 9.27 -8.77
C ARG A 204 -10.08 9.09 -8.13
N ILE A 205 -9.65 7.83 -7.93
CA ILE A 205 -8.30 7.53 -7.42
C ILE A 205 -7.24 8.07 -8.37
N LYS A 206 -7.38 7.82 -9.67
CA LYS A 206 -6.42 8.32 -10.69
C LYS A 206 -6.35 9.84 -10.69
N VAL A 207 -7.47 10.53 -10.61
CA VAL A 207 -7.51 11.99 -10.55
C VAL A 207 -6.90 12.52 -9.25
N LYS A 208 -7.17 11.86 -8.10
CA LYS A 208 -6.55 12.23 -6.82
C LYS A 208 -5.03 12.08 -6.90
N LEU A 209 -4.54 10.95 -7.38
CA LEU A 209 -3.11 10.70 -7.56
C LEU A 209 -2.46 11.70 -8.53
N ASP A 210 -3.06 11.89 -9.71
CA ASP A 210 -2.55 12.86 -10.69
C ASP A 210 -2.44 14.27 -10.07
N ALA A 211 -3.47 14.73 -9.36
CA ALA A 211 -3.49 16.06 -8.78
C ALA A 211 -2.53 16.22 -7.57
N PHE A 212 -2.23 15.14 -6.83
CA PHE A 212 -1.26 15.19 -5.72
C PHE A 212 0.18 14.98 -6.19
N ILE A 213 0.43 14.20 -7.25
CA ILE A 213 1.79 13.87 -7.71
C ILE A 213 2.29 14.86 -8.76
N SER A 214 1.43 15.27 -9.69
CA SER A 214 1.80 16.19 -10.77
C SER A 214 2.04 17.61 -10.25
N ALA A 215 2.79 18.40 -11.02
CA ALA A 215 2.92 19.83 -10.73
C ALA A 215 1.54 20.51 -10.74
N PRO A 216 1.19 21.33 -9.75
CA PRO A 216 -0.12 21.97 -9.68
C PRO A 216 -0.50 22.76 -10.93
N SER A 217 0.49 23.42 -11.56
CA SER A 217 0.29 24.14 -12.84
C SER A 217 -0.18 23.21 -13.96
N SER A 218 0.41 22.02 -14.07
CA SER A 218 0.00 21.02 -15.07
C SER A 218 -1.41 20.51 -14.79
N THR A 219 -1.74 20.28 -13.54
CA THR A 219 -3.10 19.89 -13.12
C THR A 219 -4.12 20.97 -13.50
N LEU A 220 -3.84 22.25 -13.23
CA LEU A 220 -4.74 23.37 -13.56
C LEU A 220 -4.87 23.58 -15.09
N GLN A 221 -3.83 23.28 -15.86
CA GLN A 221 -3.90 23.29 -17.34
C GLN A 221 -4.76 22.14 -17.88
N LYS A 222 -4.62 20.94 -17.30
CA LYS A 222 -5.37 19.75 -17.72
C LYS A 222 -6.85 19.84 -17.35
N TYR A 223 -7.15 20.29 -16.13
CA TYR A 223 -8.51 20.40 -15.59
C TYR A 223 -8.95 21.87 -15.52
N THR A 224 -9.26 22.44 -16.69
CA THR A 224 -9.60 23.85 -16.81
C THR A 224 -10.92 24.22 -16.12
N GLU A 225 -11.13 25.51 -15.85
CA GLU A 225 -12.37 25.99 -15.25
C GLU A 225 -13.62 25.78 -16.13
N LYS A 226 -13.44 25.53 -17.42
CA LYS A 226 -14.55 25.19 -18.33
C LYS A 226 -15.12 23.80 -18.05
N ASP A 227 -14.29 22.87 -17.55
CA ASP A 227 -14.75 21.54 -17.16
C ASP A 227 -15.31 21.59 -15.73
N GLN A 228 -16.64 21.50 -15.61
CA GLN A 228 -17.36 21.49 -14.34
C GLN A 228 -17.67 20.07 -13.83
N SER A 229 -17.09 19.04 -14.44
CA SER A 229 -17.22 17.67 -13.94
C SER A 229 -16.70 17.53 -12.50
N VAL A 230 -17.25 16.58 -11.76
CA VAL A 230 -16.79 16.27 -10.38
C VAL A 230 -15.31 16.05 -10.30
N LEU A 231 -14.76 15.28 -11.24
CA LEU A 231 -13.35 14.92 -11.28
C LEU A 231 -12.47 16.16 -11.54
N ALA A 232 -12.84 17.00 -12.49
CA ALA A 232 -12.08 18.21 -12.80
C ALA A 232 -12.12 19.22 -11.64
N ARG A 233 -13.27 19.41 -11.01
CA ARG A 233 -13.40 20.26 -9.81
C ARG A 233 -12.55 19.71 -8.65
N TYR A 234 -12.55 18.40 -8.46
CA TYR A 234 -11.76 17.75 -7.42
C TYR A 234 -10.26 17.93 -7.66
N ALA A 235 -9.79 17.70 -8.90
CA ALA A 235 -8.40 17.95 -9.28
C ALA A 235 -7.98 19.41 -9.06
N ARG A 236 -8.83 20.38 -9.47
CA ARG A 236 -8.55 21.81 -9.24
C ARG A 236 -8.49 22.16 -7.76
N ALA A 237 -9.41 21.63 -6.96
CA ALA A 237 -9.38 21.86 -5.51
C ALA A 237 -8.05 21.42 -4.89
N ILE A 238 -7.54 20.22 -5.27
CA ILE A 238 -6.25 19.72 -4.82
C ILE A 238 -5.11 20.62 -5.34
N ALA A 239 -5.11 20.96 -6.62
CA ALA A 239 -4.03 21.76 -7.22
C ALA A 239 -3.97 23.18 -6.61
N LEU A 240 -5.11 23.83 -6.40
CA LEU A 240 -5.21 25.16 -5.76
C LEU A 240 -4.77 25.13 -4.29
N TYR A 241 -5.05 24.05 -3.57
CA TYR A 241 -4.59 23.84 -2.22
C TYR A 241 -3.06 23.65 -2.15
N ARG A 242 -2.47 22.90 -3.09
CA ARG A 242 -1.02 22.67 -3.16
C ARG A 242 -0.21 23.90 -3.57
N VAL A 243 -0.84 24.90 -4.13
CA VAL A 243 -0.28 26.27 -4.23
C VAL A 243 -0.96 27.13 -3.17
N PRO A 244 -0.36 28.22 -2.66
CA PRO A 244 -0.93 28.99 -1.56
C PRO A 244 -2.17 29.82 -1.99
N GLN A 245 -3.20 29.17 -2.55
CA GLN A 245 -4.46 29.74 -3.01
C GLN A 245 -5.65 29.08 -2.30
N LEU A 246 -5.57 29.01 -0.98
CA LEU A 246 -6.62 28.40 -0.13
C LEU A 246 -7.97 29.09 -0.30
N ASP A 247 -7.96 30.39 -0.54
CA ASP A 247 -9.13 31.23 -0.83
C ASP A 247 -9.92 30.76 -2.06
N LYS A 248 -9.27 30.13 -3.03
CA LYS A 248 -9.91 29.52 -4.20
C LYS A 248 -10.19 28.02 -4.02
N ALA A 249 -9.33 27.32 -3.30
CA ALA A 249 -9.48 25.90 -3.05
C ALA A 249 -10.73 25.60 -2.22
N LEU A 250 -10.96 26.35 -1.13
CA LEU A 250 -12.09 26.14 -0.23
C LEU A 250 -13.45 26.30 -0.91
N PRO A 251 -13.74 27.36 -1.68
CA PRO A 251 -15.02 27.46 -2.39
C PRO A 251 -15.22 26.32 -3.41
N THR A 252 -14.15 25.85 -4.03
CA THR A 252 -14.21 24.74 -4.99
C THR A 252 -14.62 23.44 -4.31
N ILE A 253 -13.99 23.09 -3.17
CA ILE A 253 -14.34 21.88 -2.41
C ILE A 253 -15.71 22.02 -1.74
N ASP A 254 -16.09 23.19 -1.28
CA ASP A 254 -17.42 23.45 -0.71
C ASP A 254 -18.54 23.27 -1.74
N GLY A 255 -18.28 23.62 -2.99
CA GLY A 255 -19.17 23.30 -4.09
C GLY A 255 -19.38 21.81 -4.26
N LEU A 256 -18.30 21.00 -4.21
CA LEU A 256 -18.39 19.54 -4.27
C LEU A 256 -19.14 18.94 -3.07
N ILE A 257 -18.92 19.46 -1.87
CA ILE A 257 -19.62 19.02 -0.66
C ILE A 257 -21.13 19.30 -0.75
N ARG A 258 -21.54 20.44 -1.33
CA ARG A 258 -22.96 20.77 -1.54
C ARG A 258 -23.61 19.82 -2.54
N ASP A 259 -22.91 19.54 -3.66
CA ASP A 259 -23.44 18.69 -4.72
C ASP A 259 -23.48 17.23 -4.31
N PHE A 260 -22.54 16.80 -3.45
CA PHE A 260 -22.40 15.41 -2.98
C PHE A 260 -22.34 15.35 -1.44
N PRO A 261 -23.45 15.64 -0.76
CA PRO A 261 -23.46 15.77 0.71
C PRO A 261 -23.18 14.48 1.47
N GLN A 262 -23.27 13.32 0.83
CA GLN A 262 -22.96 12.02 1.44
C GLN A 262 -21.53 11.52 1.16
N ASP A 263 -20.70 12.31 0.47
CA ASP A 263 -19.32 11.93 0.20
C ASP A 263 -18.40 12.31 1.36
N PRO A 264 -17.76 11.35 2.04
CA PRO A 264 -16.88 11.64 3.16
C PRO A 264 -15.54 12.26 2.71
N TYR A 265 -15.07 11.91 1.51
CA TYR A 265 -13.72 12.25 1.07
C TYR A 265 -13.57 13.70 0.60
N PHE A 266 -14.65 14.37 0.21
CA PHE A 266 -14.61 15.81 -0.02
C PHE A 266 -14.48 16.59 1.28
N ARG A 267 -15.09 16.08 2.36
CA ARG A 267 -14.95 16.65 3.70
C ARG A 267 -13.57 16.37 4.28
N GLU A 268 -13.06 15.18 4.10
CA GLU A 268 -11.68 14.83 4.45
C GLU A 268 -10.69 15.80 3.80
N LEU A 269 -10.80 16.01 2.48
CA LEU A 269 -9.93 16.95 1.77
C LEU A 269 -10.08 18.39 2.28
N LYS A 270 -11.30 18.86 2.58
CA LYS A 270 -11.50 20.18 3.19
C LYS A 270 -10.83 20.25 4.56
N GLY A 271 -10.98 19.23 5.38
CA GLY A 271 -10.32 19.11 6.68
C GLY A 271 -8.81 19.20 6.56
N GLN A 272 -8.22 18.45 5.60
CA GLN A 272 -6.79 18.46 5.30
C GLN A 272 -6.32 19.87 4.88
N MET A 273 -7.02 20.51 3.95
CA MET A 273 -6.71 21.87 3.50
C MET A 273 -6.66 22.86 4.67
N LEU A 274 -7.62 22.78 5.56
CA LEU A 274 -7.68 23.66 6.74
C LEU A 274 -6.59 23.34 7.74
N PHE A 275 -6.39 22.07 8.06
CA PHE A 275 -5.41 21.59 9.01
C PHE A 275 -3.98 21.98 8.60
N GLU A 276 -3.58 21.67 7.38
CA GLU A 276 -2.22 21.94 6.89
C GLU A 276 -1.94 23.43 6.69
N ASN A 277 -2.98 24.27 6.64
CA ASN A 277 -2.88 25.74 6.65
C ASN A 277 -3.03 26.35 8.05
N GLY A 278 -2.92 25.57 9.13
CA GLY A 278 -2.94 26.04 10.51
C GLY A 278 -4.33 26.43 11.03
N ARG A 279 -5.41 26.22 10.26
CA ARG A 279 -6.79 26.51 10.64
C ARG A 279 -7.40 25.32 11.41
N ILE A 280 -6.73 24.92 12.51
CA ILE A 280 -7.01 23.67 13.24
C ILE A 280 -8.46 23.63 13.74
N ALA A 281 -8.96 24.70 14.36
CA ALA A 281 -10.32 24.74 14.88
C ALA A 281 -11.38 24.53 13.79
N GLU A 282 -11.13 25.05 12.59
CA GLU A 282 -12.05 24.94 11.46
C GLU A 282 -11.95 23.56 10.77
N ALA A 283 -10.83 22.85 10.92
CA ALA A 283 -10.64 21.51 10.37
C ALA A 283 -11.45 20.44 11.13
N VAL A 284 -11.83 20.68 12.39
CA VAL A 284 -12.53 19.71 13.24
C VAL A 284 -13.84 19.26 12.60
N GLN A 285 -14.74 20.19 12.25
CA GLN A 285 -16.06 19.86 11.72
C GLN A 285 -16.02 19.03 10.44
N PRO A 286 -15.25 19.40 9.40
CA PRO A 286 -15.15 18.59 8.18
C PRO A 286 -14.68 17.16 8.45
N TYR A 287 -13.70 16.96 9.33
CA TYR A 287 -13.24 15.62 9.68
C TYR A 287 -14.26 14.83 10.52
N GLU A 288 -14.96 15.47 11.47
CA GLU A 288 -16.05 14.81 12.21
C GLU A 288 -17.15 14.32 11.28
N GLU A 289 -17.53 15.14 10.30
CA GLU A 289 -18.53 14.77 9.29
C GLU A 289 -18.01 13.65 8.38
N ALA A 290 -16.73 13.66 7.99
CA ALA A 290 -16.13 12.61 7.19
C ALA A 290 -16.18 11.26 7.93
N VAL A 291 -15.79 11.24 9.21
CA VAL A 291 -15.82 10.03 10.06
C VAL A 291 -17.27 9.56 10.26
N ARG A 292 -18.23 10.48 10.46
CA ARG A 292 -19.65 10.12 10.60
C ARG A 292 -20.22 9.47 9.33
N LEU A 293 -19.78 9.91 8.15
CA LEU A 293 -20.24 9.38 6.86
C LEU A 293 -19.55 8.06 6.49
N ALA A 294 -18.31 7.84 6.94
CA ALA A 294 -17.56 6.62 6.70
C ALA A 294 -16.98 6.07 8.01
N PRO A 295 -17.81 5.59 8.94
CA PRO A 295 -17.37 5.15 10.25
C PRO A 295 -16.47 3.92 10.22
N ALA A 296 -16.46 3.16 9.14
CA ALA A 296 -15.60 1.99 8.96
C ALA A 296 -14.21 2.34 8.39
N ALA A 297 -13.92 3.64 8.09
CA ALA A 297 -12.65 4.05 7.51
C ALA A 297 -11.64 4.43 8.63
N PRO A 298 -10.67 3.57 8.96
CA PRO A 298 -9.77 3.80 10.10
C PRO A 298 -8.86 5.02 9.87
N LEU A 299 -8.38 5.24 8.64
CA LEU A 299 -7.50 6.37 8.33
C LEU A 299 -8.19 7.73 8.56
N LEU A 300 -9.49 7.84 8.32
CA LEU A 300 -10.23 9.08 8.63
C LEU A 300 -10.28 9.34 10.14
N ARG A 301 -10.37 8.29 10.97
CA ARG A 301 -10.31 8.41 12.43
C ARG A 301 -8.94 8.84 12.91
N ILE A 302 -7.86 8.33 12.30
CA ILE A 302 -6.49 8.73 12.60
C ILE A 302 -6.31 10.21 12.27
N SER A 303 -6.75 10.66 11.09
CA SER A 303 -6.69 12.07 10.69
C SER A 303 -7.50 12.99 11.62
N LEU A 304 -8.73 12.59 12.01
CA LEU A 304 -9.53 13.34 12.98
C LEU A 304 -8.83 13.40 14.35
N ALA A 305 -8.26 12.30 14.80
CA ALA A 305 -7.52 12.25 16.06
C ALA A 305 -6.31 13.18 16.06
N GLN A 306 -5.59 13.26 14.95
CA GLN A 306 -4.50 14.22 14.77
C GLN A 306 -5.00 15.66 14.96
N VAL A 307 -6.11 16.03 14.33
CA VAL A 307 -6.71 17.37 14.48
C VAL A 307 -7.09 17.63 15.93
N TYR A 308 -7.68 16.66 16.62
CA TYR A 308 -8.03 16.81 18.04
C TYR A 308 -6.80 17.00 18.96
N ILE A 309 -5.72 16.29 18.68
CA ILE A 309 -4.48 16.44 19.41
C ILE A 309 -3.92 17.85 19.20
N GLU A 310 -3.90 18.34 17.95
CA GLU A 310 -3.37 19.67 17.63
C GLU A 310 -4.26 20.82 18.13
N ALA A 311 -5.57 20.60 18.29
CA ALA A 311 -6.49 21.56 18.90
C ALA A 311 -6.21 21.81 20.39
N ASN A 312 -5.42 20.94 21.04
CA ASN A 312 -4.95 21.05 22.41
C ASN A 312 -6.06 21.23 23.48
N ASP A 313 -7.24 20.65 23.21
CA ASP A 313 -8.37 20.59 24.15
C ASP A 313 -8.35 19.22 24.86
N PRO A 314 -8.33 19.17 26.22
CA PRO A 314 -8.33 17.91 26.97
C PRO A 314 -9.53 17.00 26.65
N LYS A 315 -10.70 17.53 26.32
CA LYS A 315 -11.87 16.73 25.95
C LYS A 315 -11.68 16.10 24.58
N GLN A 316 -11.14 16.85 23.62
CA GLN A 316 -10.83 16.36 22.28
C GLN A 316 -9.68 15.35 22.33
N ASN A 317 -8.67 15.56 23.17
CA ASN A 317 -7.58 14.61 23.37
C ASN A 317 -8.07 13.22 23.85
N LYS A 318 -9.06 13.15 24.76
CA LYS A 318 -9.69 11.89 25.18
C LYS A 318 -10.45 11.22 24.02
N ARG A 319 -11.11 12.00 23.17
CA ARG A 319 -11.75 11.48 21.96
C ARG A 319 -10.71 10.96 20.96
N ALA A 320 -9.57 11.65 20.80
CA ALA A 320 -8.45 11.19 19.97
C ALA A 320 -7.94 9.81 20.42
N ILE A 321 -7.73 9.62 21.72
CA ILE A 321 -7.33 8.32 22.29
C ILE A 321 -8.33 7.23 21.90
N ALA A 322 -9.63 7.49 22.01
CA ALA A 322 -10.66 6.51 21.66
C ALA A 322 -10.65 6.16 20.17
N TYR A 323 -10.56 7.16 19.28
CA TYR A 323 -10.51 6.95 17.84
C TYR A 323 -9.25 6.21 17.39
N LEU A 324 -8.08 6.55 17.96
CA LEU A 324 -6.82 5.89 17.65
C LEU A 324 -6.81 4.43 18.12
N ASN A 325 -7.25 4.16 19.35
CA ASN A 325 -7.35 2.78 19.83
C ASN A 325 -8.26 1.91 18.95
N ASP A 326 -9.34 2.48 18.42
CA ASP A 326 -10.26 1.74 17.56
C ASP A 326 -9.68 1.55 16.14
N ALA A 327 -9.08 2.60 15.56
CA ALA A 327 -8.47 2.53 14.23
C ALA A 327 -7.28 1.58 14.17
N LEU A 328 -6.41 1.61 15.18
CA LEU A 328 -5.18 0.79 15.23
C LEU A 328 -5.42 -0.69 15.52
N ARG A 329 -6.66 -1.12 15.75
CA ARG A 329 -7.02 -2.54 15.76
C ARG A 329 -6.96 -3.17 14.37
N THR A 330 -7.19 -2.39 13.34
CA THR A 330 -7.18 -2.83 11.94
C THR A 330 -5.99 -2.28 11.18
N GLU A 331 -5.44 -1.14 11.60
CA GLU A 331 -4.28 -0.49 11.01
C GLU A 331 -3.06 -0.60 11.96
N ASP A 332 -2.76 -1.81 12.43
CA ASP A 332 -1.71 -2.06 13.41
C ASP A 332 -0.29 -1.77 12.89
N LYS A 333 -0.12 -1.64 11.57
CA LYS A 333 1.14 -1.25 10.91
C LYS A 333 1.27 0.26 10.67
N GLU A 334 0.23 1.04 10.98
CA GLU A 334 0.25 2.50 10.81
C GLU A 334 1.06 3.17 11.92
N THR A 335 2.34 3.37 11.65
CA THR A 335 3.31 3.90 12.64
C THR A 335 2.95 5.30 13.11
N GLY A 336 2.46 6.17 12.20
CA GLY A 336 2.01 7.53 12.54
C GLY A 336 0.85 7.53 13.52
N GLY A 337 -0.09 6.60 13.37
CA GLY A 337 -1.21 6.40 14.30
C GLY A 337 -0.75 6.02 15.71
N TRP A 338 0.22 5.11 15.83
CA TRP A 338 0.82 4.75 17.11
C TRP A 338 1.55 5.92 17.77
N HIS A 339 2.29 6.71 16.99
CA HIS A 339 2.93 7.92 17.47
C HIS A 339 1.94 8.96 18.01
N LEU A 340 0.85 9.18 17.27
CA LEU A 340 -0.24 10.06 17.70
C LEU A 340 -0.89 9.55 18.99
N LEU A 341 -1.10 8.24 19.13
CA LEU A 341 -1.66 7.63 20.34
C LEU A 341 -0.74 7.82 21.54
N ALA A 342 0.56 7.65 21.34
CA ALA A 342 1.55 7.91 22.39
C ALA A 342 1.53 9.37 22.84
N THR A 343 1.44 10.31 21.90
CA THR A 343 1.31 11.75 22.18
C THR A 343 0.05 12.06 22.97
N ALA A 344 -1.10 11.49 22.55
CA ALA A 344 -2.38 11.70 23.21
C ALA A 344 -2.39 11.14 24.65
N TYR A 345 -1.84 9.94 24.86
CA TYR A 345 -1.67 9.37 26.21
C TYR A 345 -0.72 10.20 27.07
N GLY A 346 0.39 10.70 26.50
CA GLY A 346 1.32 11.58 27.20
C GLY A 346 0.63 12.87 27.69
N ARG A 347 -0.18 13.51 26.85
CA ARG A 347 -0.98 14.71 27.21
C ARG A 347 -2.05 14.42 28.29
N ASP A 348 -2.56 13.17 28.34
CA ASP A 348 -3.52 12.72 29.36
C ASP A 348 -2.83 12.14 30.62
N ASN A 349 -1.52 12.35 30.75
CA ASN A 349 -0.67 11.86 31.87
C ASN A 349 -0.68 10.32 32.04
N GLN A 350 -1.02 9.56 31.00
CA GLN A 350 -1.00 8.11 30.99
C GLN A 350 0.34 7.57 30.47
N ILE A 351 1.43 7.84 31.21
CA ILE A 351 2.80 7.62 30.74
C ILE A 351 3.12 6.16 30.42
N GLY A 352 2.54 5.20 31.17
CA GLY A 352 2.70 3.77 30.88
C GLY A 352 2.04 3.36 29.56
N MET A 353 0.86 3.91 29.24
CA MET A 353 0.18 3.71 27.97
C MET A 353 0.88 4.39 26.80
N ALA A 354 1.45 5.59 27.04
CA ALA A 354 2.27 6.27 26.04
C ALA A 354 3.51 5.43 25.67
N ALA A 355 4.20 4.86 26.67
CA ALA A 355 5.33 3.97 26.41
C ALA A 355 4.90 2.69 25.66
N LEU A 356 3.71 2.14 25.96
CA LEU A 356 3.16 0.99 25.23
C LEU A 356 2.91 1.34 23.75
N ALA A 357 2.30 2.49 23.48
CA ALA A 357 2.04 2.93 22.11
C ALA A 357 3.35 3.16 21.32
N LEU A 358 4.40 3.70 21.95
CA LEU A 358 5.74 3.80 21.34
C LEU A 358 6.39 2.42 21.11
N ALA A 359 6.10 1.44 21.95
CA ALA A 359 6.58 0.07 21.72
C ALA A 359 5.90 -0.57 20.51
N GLU A 360 4.60 -0.35 20.32
CA GLU A 360 3.87 -0.77 19.10
C GLU A 360 4.41 -0.06 17.85
N GLU A 361 4.67 1.24 17.92
CA GLU A 361 5.32 2.00 16.84
C GLU A 361 6.67 1.38 16.45
N GLY A 362 7.50 1.06 17.44
CA GLY A 362 8.78 0.40 17.23
C GLY A 362 8.64 -0.97 16.57
N LEU A 363 7.65 -1.76 17.00
CA LEU A 363 7.34 -3.07 16.42
C LEU A 363 6.85 -2.93 14.97
N ALA A 364 5.90 -2.03 14.72
CA ALA A 364 5.35 -1.78 13.40
C ALA A 364 6.39 -1.26 12.40
N SER A 365 7.36 -0.47 12.87
CA SER A 365 8.46 0.06 12.06
C SER A 365 9.67 -0.87 11.95
N GLY A 366 9.62 -2.08 12.54
CA GLY A 366 10.74 -3.02 12.55
C GLY A 366 11.96 -2.56 13.38
N LYS A 367 11.80 -1.55 14.23
CA LYS A 367 12.87 -1.00 15.08
C LYS A 367 12.98 -1.79 16.38
N LYS A 368 13.67 -2.93 16.34
CA LYS A 368 13.82 -3.87 17.45
C LYS A 368 14.19 -3.20 18.79
N LYS A 369 15.25 -2.37 18.78
CA LYS A 369 15.76 -1.73 20.01
C LYS A 369 14.74 -0.77 20.60
N ASP A 370 14.08 0.01 19.77
CA ASP A 370 13.07 0.99 20.22
C ASP A 370 11.87 0.24 20.82
N ALA A 371 11.37 -0.80 20.13
CA ALA A 371 10.27 -1.64 20.62
C ALA A 371 10.60 -2.25 21.98
N GLN A 372 11.77 -2.87 22.16
CA GLN A 372 12.20 -3.48 23.42
C GLN A 372 12.36 -2.46 24.55
N GLN A 373 12.97 -1.32 24.27
CA GLN A 373 13.19 -0.26 25.25
C GLN A 373 11.85 0.30 25.76
N GLN A 374 10.94 0.64 24.84
CA GLN A 374 9.65 1.22 25.20
C GLN A 374 8.74 0.18 25.86
N ALA A 375 8.78 -1.08 25.42
CA ALA A 375 8.06 -2.18 26.08
C ALA A 375 8.54 -2.38 27.54
N SER A 376 9.84 -2.35 27.78
CA SER A 376 10.42 -2.42 29.13
C SER A 376 9.98 -1.24 30.00
N ARG A 377 9.96 -0.02 29.44
CA ARG A 377 9.45 1.17 30.12
C ARG A 377 7.97 1.06 30.45
N ALA A 378 7.15 0.58 29.50
CA ALA A 378 5.72 0.35 29.71
C ALA A 378 5.49 -0.65 30.87
N LYS A 379 6.21 -1.78 30.89
CA LYS A 379 6.13 -2.78 31.96
C LYS A 379 6.49 -2.20 33.35
N ALA A 380 7.44 -1.28 33.42
CA ALA A 380 7.82 -0.63 34.68
C ALA A 380 6.73 0.30 35.22
N LEU A 381 5.88 0.88 34.34
CA LEU A 381 4.90 1.90 34.69
C LEU A 381 3.46 1.38 34.75
N LEU A 382 3.17 0.26 34.11
CA LEU A 382 1.83 -0.31 34.06
C LEU A 382 1.55 -1.27 35.23
N PRO A 383 0.29 -1.40 35.66
CA PRO A 383 -0.07 -2.37 36.69
C PRO A 383 0.27 -3.79 36.23
N LYS A 384 0.96 -4.55 37.07
CA LYS A 384 1.28 -5.97 36.79
C LYS A 384 0.02 -6.75 36.49
N ASN A 385 0.10 -7.65 35.51
CA ASN A 385 -1.01 -8.51 35.05
C ASN A 385 -2.18 -7.74 34.37
N SER A 386 -2.06 -6.45 34.12
CA SER A 386 -3.02 -5.76 33.25
C SER A 386 -2.86 -6.21 31.79
N ALA A 387 -3.92 -6.08 30.97
CA ALA A 387 -3.84 -6.38 29.53
C ALA A 387 -2.72 -5.57 28.83
N ALA A 388 -2.54 -4.31 29.23
CA ALA A 388 -1.50 -3.45 28.69
C ALA A 388 -0.08 -3.92 29.10
N TYR A 389 0.10 -4.37 30.35
CA TYR A 389 1.35 -4.98 30.82
C TYR A 389 1.69 -6.24 30.01
N ASN A 390 0.71 -7.14 29.85
CA ASN A 390 0.89 -8.38 29.11
C ASN A 390 1.19 -8.09 27.63
N ARG A 391 0.58 -7.07 27.03
CA ARG A 391 0.89 -6.65 25.65
C ARG A 391 2.33 -6.14 25.54
N ALA A 392 2.79 -5.33 26.49
CA ALA A 392 4.18 -4.87 26.51
C ALA A 392 5.18 -6.04 26.63
N GLU A 393 4.83 -7.08 27.39
CA GLU A 393 5.65 -8.29 27.49
C GLU A 393 5.68 -9.08 26.17
N ASN A 394 4.55 -9.16 25.48
CA ASN A 394 4.47 -9.79 24.15
C ASN A 394 5.31 -9.02 23.13
N ILE A 395 5.20 -7.68 23.08
CA ILE A 395 6.01 -6.85 22.18
C ILE A 395 7.50 -7.09 22.41
N HIS A 396 7.94 -7.16 23.66
CA HIS A 396 9.34 -7.44 23.96
C HIS A 396 9.83 -8.75 23.35
N ARG A 397 9.02 -9.82 23.44
CA ARG A 397 9.31 -11.13 22.84
C ARG A 397 9.20 -11.11 21.31
N GLU A 398 8.17 -10.49 20.74
CA GLU A 398 7.98 -10.35 19.30
C GLU A 398 9.18 -9.61 18.67
N ALA A 399 9.66 -8.56 19.35
CA ALA A 399 10.81 -7.80 18.88
C ALA A 399 12.12 -8.61 18.91
N GLU A 400 12.25 -9.65 19.73
CA GLU A 400 13.43 -10.55 19.70
C GLU A 400 13.58 -11.26 18.35
N HIS A 401 12.46 -11.53 17.67
CA HIS A 401 12.43 -12.20 16.37
C HIS A 401 12.60 -11.24 15.18
N ILE A 402 12.67 -9.93 15.40
CA ILE A 402 13.03 -8.98 14.34
C ILE A 402 14.53 -9.18 14.06
N GLU A 403 14.87 -9.56 12.85
CA GLU A 403 16.26 -9.63 12.41
C GLU A 403 16.88 -8.22 12.47
N ASP A 404 18.10 -8.13 13.00
CA ASP A 404 18.83 -6.86 13.05
C ASP A 404 19.19 -6.44 11.60
N SER A 405 18.28 -5.74 10.93
CA SER A 405 18.51 -5.14 9.62
C SER A 405 19.50 -3.95 9.68
N ALA A 406 20.27 -3.83 10.76
CA ALA A 406 21.30 -2.82 10.97
C ALA A 406 22.63 -3.16 10.28
N GLY A 407 22.59 -3.35 8.95
CA GLY A 407 23.81 -3.59 8.17
C GLY A 407 23.77 -3.18 6.71
N SER A 408 22.65 -2.71 6.17
CA SER A 408 22.56 -2.56 4.71
C SER A 408 22.00 -1.22 4.15
N VAL A 409 21.67 -0.20 4.94
CA VAL A 409 21.24 1.08 4.34
C VAL A 409 21.88 2.29 5.08
N ALA A 410 23.17 2.26 5.30
CA ALA A 410 23.94 3.46 5.59
C ALA A 410 24.96 3.60 4.46
N ASN A 411 24.58 4.20 3.35
CA ASN A 411 25.39 4.92 2.37
C ASN A 411 24.74 4.88 0.98
N VAL A 412 23.67 5.63 0.77
CA VAL A 412 23.40 6.25 -0.54
C VAL A 412 22.92 7.68 -0.23
N HIS A 413 23.86 8.59 -0.28
CA HIS A 413 23.58 10.02 -0.49
C HIS A 413 23.48 10.27 -1.99
#